data_cc738d086006a321eebcbe4a99071e77
#
_entry.id   cc738d086006a321eebcbe4a99071e77
#
_cell.length_a   1.000
_cell.length_b   1.000
_cell.length_c   1.000
_cell.angle_alpha   90.00
_cell.angle_beta   90.00
_cell.angle_gamma   90.00
#
_symmetry.space_group_name_H-M   'P 1'
#
loop_
_entity.id
_entity.type
_entity.pdbx_description
1 polymer ?
#
loop_
_entity_poly.entity_id
_entity_poly.type
_entity_poly.pdbx_seq_one_letter_code
_entity_poly.pdbx_strand_id
1 'polypeptide(L)'
;MTTNVTAIAANPALDVLSEQVQQAIYQKLANNLGIKLNQMIAFVKLYDDGATIPFIARYRKDQTGGLDDVHLRKLKKSLNYERDMATRRQKIIELLTSQNKLTDELSQRINQAASKLELEDIYLPYRPRRHSLATQAREAGLEPIAMAVLQNAIAPEQALADYHAPAPTTNESGELVPAIFADYDKQLSGVGAIIVD
;
A
#
# COMPACT_ATOMS: atom_id res chain seq x y z
N MET A 1 -18.13 -30.76 25.47
CA MET A 1 -17.61 -30.87 24.09
C MET A 1 -17.73 -29.48 23.45
N THR A 2 -16.69 -28.70 23.60
CA THR A 2 -16.62 -27.34 23.11
C THR A 2 -16.03 -27.36 21.70
N THR A 3 -16.87 -27.17 20.69
CA THR A 3 -16.47 -27.02 19.30
C THR A 3 -15.75 -25.72 19.13
N ASN A 4 -14.45 -25.80 18.94
CA ASN A 4 -13.56 -24.71 18.60
C ASN A 4 -13.86 -24.28 17.15
N VAL A 5 -14.70 -23.25 16.99
CA VAL A 5 -14.91 -22.60 15.69
C VAL A 5 -13.66 -21.76 15.42
N THR A 6 -12.75 -22.34 14.65
CA THR A 6 -11.60 -21.61 14.09
C THR A 6 -12.13 -20.43 13.30
N ALA A 7 -11.92 -19.23 13.81
CA ALA A 7 -12.23 -17.98 13.11
C ALA A 7 -11.46 -17.99 11.78
N ILE A 8 -12.21 -18.15 10.68
CA ILE A 8 -11.70 -18.02 9.33
C ILE A 8 -11.28 -16.55 9.21
N ALA A 9 -10.02 -16.33 8.95
CA ALA A 9 -9.44 -15.00 8.82
C ALA A 9 -10.22 -14.21 7.76
N ALA A 10 -11.00 -13.25 8.21
CA ALA A 10 -11.65 -12.27 7.34
C ALA A 10 -10.55 -11.62 6.48
N ASN A 11 -10.77 -11.53 5.18
CA ASN A 11 -9.83 -10.90 4.26
C ASN A 11 -9.81 -9.39 4.58
N PRO A 12 -8.71 -8.83 5.15
CA PRO A 12 -8.69 -7.44 5.62
C PRO A 12 -8.93 -6.41 4.50
N ALA A 13 -8.86 -6.83 3.23
CA ALA A 13 -9.20 -5.98 2.10
C ALA A 13 -10.73 -5.77 1.92
N LEU A 14 -11.57 -6.54 2.60
CA LEU A 14 -13.02 -6.42 2.52
C LEU A 14 -13.58 -5.36 3.47
N ASP A 15 -12.94 -5.18 4.63
CA ASP A 15 -13.37 -4.21 5.65
C ASP A 15 -13.14 -2.75 5.22
N VAL A 16 -12.33 -2.52 4.17
CA VAL A 16 -11.94 -1.19 3.70
C VAL A 16 -12.88 -0.66 2.60
N LEU A 17 -13.54 -1.53 1.82
CA LEU A 17 -14.39 -1.10 0.71
C LEU A 17 -15.85 -1.00 1.13
N SER A 18 -16.47 0.15 0.88
CA SER A 18 -17.91 0.31 1.12
C SER A 18 -18.73 -0.70 0.31
N GLU A 19 -19.89 -1.08 0.83
CA GLU A 19 -20.82 -2.01 0.15
C GLU A 19 -21.17 -1.55 -1.27
N GLN A 20 -21.29 -0.24 -1.48
CA GLN A 20 -21.59 0.34 -2.79
C GLN A 20 -20.47 0.06 -3.81
N VAL A 21 -19.21 0.20 -3.39
CA VAL A 21 -18.03 -0.10 -4.24
C VAL A 21 -17.98 -1.58 -4.56
N GLN A 22 -18.25 -2.44 -3.59
CA GLN A 22 -18.29 -3.90 -3.80
C GLN A 22 -19.38 -4.29 -4.79
N GLN A 23 -20.58 -3.77 -4.64
CA GLN A 23 -21.68 -4.03 -5.58
C GLN A 23 -21.37 -3.54 -7.00
N ALA A 24 -20.77 -2.37 -7.14
CA ALA A 24 -20.32 -1.86 -8.45
C ALA A 24 -19.29 -2.79 -9.11
N ILE A 25 -18.35 -3.32 -8.34
CA ILE A 25 -17.37 -4.31 -8.82
C ILE A 25 -18.10 -5.57 -9.30
N TYR A 26 -19.04 -6.10 -8.53
CA TYR A 26 -19.77 -7.33 -8.89
C TYR A 26 -20.59 -7.15 -10.16
N GLN A 27 -21.27 -6.02 -10.30
CA GLN A 27 -22.04 -5.71 -11.51
C GLN A 27 -21.13 -5.56 -12.74
N LYS A 28 -20.02 -4.85 -12.60
CA LYS A 28 -18.99 -4.71 -13.66
C LYS A 28 -18.47 -6.06 -14.12
N LEU A 29 -18.09 -6.92 -13.17
CA LEU A 29 -17.54 -8.24 -13.48
C LEU A 29 -18.57 -9.19 -14.07
N ALA A 30 -19.79 -9.16 -13.57
CA ALA A 30 -20.89 -9.96 -14.13
C ALA A 30 -21.13 -9.60 -15.60
N ASN A 31 -21.20 -8.30 -15.91
CA ASN A 31 -21.36 -7.83 -17.30
C ASN A 31 -20.18 -8.23 -18.20
N ASN A 32 -18.94 -8.03 -17.73
CA ASN A 32 -17.73 -8.32 -18.51
C ASN A 32 -17.54 -9.81 -18.82
N LEU A 33 -18.01 -10.68 -17.93
CA LEU A 33 -17.85 -12.13 -18.07
C LEU A 33 -19.10 -12.83 -18.59
N GLY A 34 -20.17 -12.05 -18.89
CA GLY A 34 -21.41 -12.57 -19.46
C GLY A 34 -22.18 -13.50 -18.50
N ILE A 35 -22.06 -13.27 -17.18
CA ILE A 35 -22.75 -14.05 -16.16
C ILE A 35 -23.82 -13.19 -15.45
N LYS A 36 -24.75 -13.84 -14.79
CA LYS A 36 -25.78 -13.14 -14.00
C LYS A 36 -25.17 -12.62 -12.70
N LEU A 37 -25.67 -11.46 -12.22
CA LEU A 37 -25.22 -10.88 -10.95
C LEU A 37 -25.38 -11.84 -9.77
N ASN A 38 -26.46 -12.62 -9.72
CA ASN A 38 -26.67 -13.61 -8.65
C ASN A 38 -25.59 -14.71 -8.65
N GLN A 39 -25.08 -15.13 -9.83
CA GLN A 39 -23.99 -16.08 -9.93
C GLN A 39 -22.69 -15.49 -9.40
N MET A 40 -22.44 -14.21 -9.70
CA MET A 40 -21.32 -13.47 -9.15
C MET A 40 -21.39 -13.37 -7.63
N ILE A 41 -22.53 -12.98 -7.07
CA ILE A 41 -22.73 -12.86 -5.62
C ILE A 41 -22.58 -14.22 -4.93
N ALA A 42 -23.15 -15.29 -5.48
CA ALA A 42 -23.02 -16.64 -4.94
C ALA A 42 -21.56 -17.12 -4.95
N PHE A 43 -20.83 -16.85 -6.03
CA PHE A 43 -19.40 -17.15 -6.11
C PHE A 43 -18.61 -16.38 -5.05
N VAL A 44 -18.81 -15.06 -4.93
CA VAL A 44 -18.12 -14.20 -3.97
C VAL A 44 -18.34 -14.69 -2.55
N LYS A 45 -19.58 -15.00 -2.17
CA LYS A 45 -19.90 -15.51 -0.85
C LYS A 45 -19.12 -16.78 -0.54
N LEU A 46 -19.14 -17.77 -1.42
CA LEU A 46 -18.39 -19.03 -1.24
C LEU A 46 -16.88 -18.80 -1.18
N TYR A 47 -16.37 -17.91 -2.03
CA TYR A 47 -14.94 -17.62 -2.10
C TYR A 47 -14.44 -16.88 -0.86
N ASP A 48 -15.18 -15.92 -0.36
CA ASP A 48 -14.86 -15.16 0.84
C ASP A 48 -15.03 -16.01 2.12
N ASP A 49 -15.94 -16.99 2.11
CA ASP A 49 -16.06 -18.03 3.14
C ASP A 49 -14.88 -19.05 3.12
N GLY A 50 -13.89 -18.85 2.23
CA GLY A 50 -12.66 -19.67 2.17
C GLY A 50 -12.76 -20.91 1.27
N ALA A 51 -13.84 -21.08 0.50
CA ALA A 51 -13.96 -22.21 -0.39
C ALA A 51 -12.96 -22.12 -1.57
N THR A 52 -12.28 -23.23 -1.86
CA THR A 52 -11.37 -23.30 -3.01
C THR A 52 -12.12 -23.43 -4.33
N ILE A 53 -11.52 -22.93 -5.42
CA ILE A 53 -12.14 -23.03 -6.78
C ILE A 53 -12.50 -24.47 -7.16
N PRO A 54 -11.63 -25.49 -6.99
CA PRO A 54 -12.00 -26.87 -7.26
C PRO A 54 -13.17 -27.38 -6.42
N PHE A 55 -13.26 -26.94 -5.14
CA PHE A 55 -14.38 -27.30 -4.29
C PHE A 55 -15.69 -26.68 -4.78
N ILE A 56 -15.70 -25.41 -5.14
CA ILE A 56 -16.88 -24.71 -5.67
C ILE A 56 -17.33 -25.38 -6.99
N ALA A 57 -16.40 -25.63 -7.91
CA ALA A 57 -16.69 -26.25 -9.20
C ALA A 57 -17.31 -27.63 -9.08
N ARG A 58 -16.90 -28.42 -8.07
CA ARG A 58 -17.35 -29.81 -7.90
C ARG A 58 -18.58 -29.93 -7.02
N TYR A 59 -18.65 -29.19 -5.92
CA TYR A 59 -19.64 -29.41 -4.87
C TYR A 59 -20.66 -28.27 -4.68
N ARG A 60 -20.45 -27.12 -5.35
CA ARG A 60 -21.32 -25.93 -5.25
C ARG A 60 -21.77 -25.40 -6.59
N LYS A 61 -21.72 -26.26 -7.62
CA LYS A 61 -22.08 -25.91 -9.00
C LYS A 61 -23.52 -25.36 -9.10
N ASP A 62 -24.45 -25.94 -8.36
CA ASP A 62 -25.83 -25.51 -8.34
C ASP A 62 -25.99 -24.11 -7.76
N GLN A 63 -25.24 -23.78 -6.69
CA GLN A 63 -25.26 -22.47 -6.06
C GLN A 63 -24.69 -21.37 -6.96
N THR A 64 -23.70 -21.70 -7.79
CA THR A 64 -23.09 -20.78 -8.76
C THR A 64 -23.80 -20.77 -10.11
N GLY A 65 -24.95 -21.46 -10.22
CA GLY A 65 -25.73 -21.48 -11.44
C GLY A 65 -24.99 -22.13 -12.64
N GLY A 66 -24.20 -23.17 -12.37
CA GLY A 66 -23.56 -23.99 -13.39
C GLY A 66 -22.17 -23.50 -13.84
N LEU A 67 -21.56 -22.56 -13.13
CA LEU A 67 -20.20 -22.08 -13.48
C LEU A 67 -19.18 -23.22 -13.36
N ASP A 68 -18.36 -23.37 -14.40
CA ASP A 68 -17.27 -24.35 -14.44
C ASP A 68 -15.97 -23.79 -13.83
N ASP A 69 -14.96 -24.64 -13.70
CA ASP A 69 -13.66 -24.30 -13.15
C ASP A 69 -12.97 -23.15 -13.90
N VAL A 70 -13.14 -23.09 -15.25
CA VAL A 70 -12.53 -22.04 -16.09
C VAL A 70 -13.16 -20.68 -15.78
N HIS A 71 -14.50 -20.63 -15.68
CA HIS A 71 -15.23 -19.41 -15.33
C HIS A 71 -14.88 -18.96 -13.91
N LEU A 72 -14.85 -19.86 -12.94
CA LEU A 72 -14.52 -19.56 -11.55
C LEU A 72 -13.07 -19.04 -11.38
N ARG A 73 -12.09 -19.58 -12.13
CA ARG A 73 -10.72 -19.05 -12.11
C ARG A 73 -10.63 -17.65 -12.70
N LYS A 74 -11.34 -17.39 -13.80
CA LYS A 74 -11.42 -16.03 -14.38
C LYS A 74 -12.06 -15.06 -13.40
N LEU A 75 -13.16 -15.45 -12.77
CA LEU A 75 -13.84 -14.66 -11.75
C LEU A 75 -12.91 -14.30 -10.59
N LYS A 76 -12.21 -15.31 -10.03
CA LYS A 76 -11.24 -15.10 -8.95
C LYS A 76 -10.18 -14.07 -9.33
N LYS A 77 -9.57 -14.24 -10.51
CA LYS A 77 -8.51 -13.34 -10.99
C LYS A 77 -9.01 -11.91 -11.15
N SER A 78 -10.17 -11.75 -11.79
CA SER A 78 -10.76 -10.44 -12.05
C SER A 78 -11.28 -9.78 -10.76
N LEU A 79 -11.88 -10.55 -9.86
CA LEU A 79 -12.34 -10.06 -8.56
C LEU A 79 -11.18 -9.52 -7.71
N ASN A 80 -10.12 -10.29 -7.59
CA ASN A 80 -8.94 -9.87 -6.82
C ASN A 80 -8.31 -8.60 -7.43
N TYR A 81 -8.21 -8.54 -8.77
CA TYR A 81 -7.68 -7.35 -9.46
C TYR A 81 -8.53 -6.10 -9.19
N GLU A 82 -9.86 -6.20 -9.30
CA GLU A 82 -10.75 -5.05 -9.07
C GLU A 82 -10.77 -4.62 -7.59
N ARG A 83 -10.73 -5.58 -6.65
CA ARG A 83 -10.62 -5.29 -5.22
C ARG A 83 -9.31 -4.58 -4.87
N ASP A 84 -8.19 -5.09 -5.37
CA ASP A 84 -6.89 -4.45 -5.19
C ASP A 84 -6.83 -3.05 -5.80
N MET A 85 -7.45 -2.88 -6.98
CA MET A 85 -7.54 -1.59 -7.66
C MET A 85 -8.36 -0.59 -6.84
N ALA A 86 -9.51 -1.02 -6.32
CA ALA A 86 -10.37 -0.18 -5.50
C ALA A 86 -9.72 0.20 -4.18
N THR A 87 -9.09 -0.75 -3.49
CA THR A 87 -8.33 -0.50 -2.25
C THR A 87 -7.18 0.49 -2.50
N ARG A 88 -6.44 0.31 -3.59
CA ARG A 88 -5.34 1.21 -3.94
C ARG A 88 -5.84 2.62 -4.24
N ARG A 89 -6.95 2.74 -4.98
CA ARG A 89 -7.60 4.02 -5.28
C ARG A 89 -8.00 4.77 -4.02
N GLN A 90 -8.67 4.08 -3.11
CA GLN A 90 -9.07 4.66 -1.83
C GLN A 90 -7.86 5.15 -1.03
N LYS A 91 -6.81 4.33 -0.93
CA LYS A 91 -5.59 4.72 -0.22
C LYS A 91 -4.90 5.95 -0.83
N ILE A 92 -4.90 6.08 -2.15
CA ILE A 92 -4.36 7.27 -2.82
C ILE A 92 -5.20 8.51 -2.49
N ILE A 93 -6.53 8.40 -2.52
CA ILE A 93 -7.44 9.49 -2.16
C ILE A 93 -7.19 9.93 -0.70
N GLU A 94 -7.10 8.99 0.23
CA GLU A 94 -6.80 9.28 1.64
C GLU A 94 -5.45 10.02 1.81
N LEU A 95 -4.39 9.55 1.14
CA LEU A 95 -3.08 10.18 1.18
C LEU A 95 -3.08 11.59 0.58
N LEU A 96 -3.80 11.81 -0.52
CA LEU A 96 -3.89 13.12 -1.14
C LEU A 96 -4.74 14.08 -0.30
N THR A 97 -5.77 13.57 0.36
CA THR A 97 -6.60 14.34 1.29
C THR A 97 -5.78 14.79 2.51
N SER A 98 -5.02 13.88 3.11
CA SER A 98 -4.15 14.21 4.26
C SER A 98 -3.07 15.23 3.91
N GLN A 99 -2.63 15.28 2.66
CA GLN A 99 -1.67 16.26 2.16
C GLN A 99 -2.32 17.58 1.68
N ASN A 100 -3.65 17.71 1.79
CA ASN A 100 -4.41 18.84 1.22
C ASN A 100 -4.15 19.07 -0.27
N LYS A 101 -3.90 18.00 -1.04
CA LYS A 101 -3.60 18.04 -2.48
C LYS A 101 -4.71 17.47 -3.36
N LEU A 102 -5.76 16.91 -2.77
CA LEU A 102 -6.88 16.35 -3.50
C LEU A 102 -7.76 17.48 -4.05
N THR A 103 -7.85 17.60 -5.38
CA THR A 103 -8.80 18.46 -6.07
C THR A 103 -9.91 17.62 -6.68
N ASP A 104 -11.05 18.25 -7.01
CA ASP A 104 -12.18 17.55 -7.67
C ASP A 104 -11.76 16.92 -9.00
N GLU A 105 -10.95 17.64 -9.79
CA GLU A 105 -10.41 17.16 -11.06
C GLU A 105 -9.51 15.93 -10.85
N LEU A 106 -8.61 15.98 -9.86
CA LEU A 106 -7.72 14.87 -9.54
C LEU A 106 -8.51 13.66 -9.04
N SER A 107 -9.52 13.88 -8.20
CA SER A 107 -10.43 12.84 -7.72
C SER A 107 -11.15 12.14 -8.88
N GLN A 108 -11.66 12.90 -9.85
CA GLN A 108 -12.30 12.34 -11.04
C GLN A 108 -11.31 11.50 -11.87
N ARG A 109 -10.10 12.00 -12.13
CA ARG A 109 -9.06 11.25 -12.85
C ARG A 109 -8.69 9.94 -12.15
N ILE A 110 -8.50 9.97 -10.82
CA ILE A 110 -8.24 8.78 -10.01
C ILE A 110 -9.39 7.77 -10.13
N ASN A 111 -10.64 8.24 -10.08
CA ASN A 111 -11.81 7.37 -10.17
C ASN A 111 -12.00 6.77 -11.58
N GLN A 112 -11.59 7.47 -12.62
CA GLN A 112 -11.69 7.04 -14.02
C GLN A 112 -10.52 6.16 -14.48
N ALA A 113 -9.42 6.09 -13.72
CA ALA A 113 -8.26 5.29 -14.08
C ALA A 113 -8.65 3.84 -14.42
N ALA A 114 -8.31 3.38 -15.62
CA ALA A 114 -8.68 2.08 -16.13
C ALA A 114 -7.75 0.94 -15.67
N SER A 115 -6.53 1.27 -15.23
CA SER A 115 -5.53 0.30 -14.81
C SER A 115 -4.75 0.77 -13.59
N LYS A 116 -4.09 -0.21 -12.91
CA LYS A 116 -3.18 0.12 -11.79
C LYS A 116 -2.02 1.00 -12.25
N LEU A 117 -1.51 0.79 -13.46
CA LEU A 117 -0.42 1.59 -14.02
C LEU A 117 -0.85 3.05 -14.15
N GLU A 118 -1.98 3.30 -14.80
CA GLU A 118 -2.52 4.65 -14.96
C GLU A 118 -2.80 5.32 -13.60
N LEU A 119 -3.31 4.56 -12.63
CA LEU A 119 -3.53 5.04 -11.27
C LEU A 119 -2.23 5.47 -10.58
N GLU A 120 -1.16 4.68 -10.72
CA GLU A 120 0.16 5.03 -10.18
C GLU A 120 0.78 6.23 -10.92
N ASP A 121 0.61 6.34 -12.23
CA ASP A 121 1.10 7.48 -13.03
C ASP A 121 0.41 8.80 -12.60
N ILE A 122 -0.89 8.76 -12.32
CA ILE A 122 -1.63 9.92 -11.79
C ILE A 122 -1.10 10.32 -10.40
N TYR A 123 -0.76 9.33 -9.55
CA TYR A 123 -0.28 9.56 -8.20
C TYR A 123 1.20 9.96 -8.12
N LEU A 124 2.02 9.56 -9.11
CA LEU A 124 3.47 9.73 -9.09
C LEU A 124 3.96 11.15 -8.75
N PRO A 125 3.37 12.24 -9.30
CA PRO A 125 3.78 13.61 -8.97
C PRO A 125 3.54 14.02 -7.52
N TYR A 126 2.60 13.35 -6.86
CA TYR A 126 2.17 13.65 -5.49
C TYR A 126 2.79 12.75 -4.44
N ARG A 127 3.48 11.70 -4.89
CA ARG A 127 4.12 10.74 -4.01
C ARG A 127 5.19 11.45 -3.18
N PRO A 128 5.15 11.34 -1.84
CA PRO A 128 6.22 11.84 -0.99
C PRO A 128 7.55 11.25 -1.46
N ARG A 129 8.55 12.10 -1.66
CA ARG A 129 9.91 11.59 -1.87
C ARG A 129 10.24 10.71 -0.65
N ARG A 130 10.77 9.52 -0.91
CA ARG A 130 11.31 8.72 0.19
C ARG A 130 12.40 9.57 0.82
N HIS A 131 12.27 9.83 2.12
CA HIS A 131 13.40 10.33 2.90
C HIS A 131 14.44 9.22 2.88
N SER A 132 15.37 9.29 1.91
CA SER A 132 16.53 8.41 1.88
C SER A 132 17.37 8.67 3.14
N LEU A 133 18.23 7.73 3.51
CA LEU A 133 19.14 7.93 4.63
C LEU A 133 20.01 9.19 4.39
N ALA A 134 20.41 9.44 3.15
CA ALA A 134 21.13 10.65 2.76
C ALA A 134 20.30 11.92 3.00
N THR A 135 19.02 11.93 2.63
CA THR A 135 18.14 13.09 2.88
C THR A 135 18.00 13.34 4.38
N GLN A 136 17.73 12.28 5.17
CA GLN A 136 17.63 12.38 6.62
C GLN A 136 18.94 12.88 7.27
N ALA A 137 20.07 12.41 6.77
CA ALA A 137 21.38 12.84 7.24
C ALA A 137 21.69 14.31 6.91
N ARG A 138 21.27 14.81 5.72
CA ARG A 138 21.37 16.25 5.38
C ARG A 138 20.48 17.09 6.29
N GLU A 139 19.26 16.68 6.52
CA GLU A 139 18.33 17.38 7.43
C GLU A 139 18.84 17.38 8.88
N ALA A 140 19.56 16.34 9.30
CA ALA A 140 20.20 16.25 10.60
C ALA A 140 21.53 17.05 10.68
N GLY A 141 21.96 17.73 9.61
CA GLY A 141 23.16 18.57 9.59
C GLY A 141 24.46 17.83 9.38
N LEU A 142 24.44 16.60 8.86
CA LEU A 142 25.64 15.81 8.56
C LEU A 142 26.32 16.17 7.22
N GLU A 143 25.72 17.02 6.39
CA GLU A 143 26.25 17.38 5.07
C GLU A 143 27.62 18.06 5.12
N PRO A 144 27.91 19.05 5.99
CA PRO A 144 29.22 19.67 6.09
C PRO A 144 30.31 18.65 6.48
N ILE A 145 29.96 17.69 7.33
CA ILE A 145 30.84 16.61 7.77
C ILE A 145 31.15 15.67 6.60
N ALA A 146 30.12 15.26 5.85
CA ALA A 146 30.27 14.43 4.67
C ALA A 146 31.17 15.10 3.61
N MET A 147 31.01 16.38 3.39
CA MET A 147 31.87 17.14 2.45
C MET A 147 33.32 17.26 2.92
N ALA A 148 33.54 17.47 4.21
CA ALA A 148 34.89 17.53 4.78
C ALA A 148 35.62 16.17 4.66
N VAL A 149 34.90 15.07 4.89
CA VAL A 149 35.44 13.71 4.71
C VAL A 149 35.69 13.41 3.22
N LEU A 150 34.76 13.77 2.34
CA LEU A 150 34.90 13.56 0.90
C LEU A 150 36.15 14.28 0.31
N GLN A 151 36.43 15.48 0.80
CA GLN A 151 37.59 16.28 0.41
C GLN A 151 38.92 15.81 1.05
N ASN A 152 38.93 14.70 1.79
CA ASN A 152 40.05 14.20 2.59
C ASN A 152 40.64 15.25 3.55
N ALA A 153 39.83 16.20 3.97
CA ALA A 153 40.26 17.26 4.87
C ALA A 153 40.39 16.76 6.32
N ILE A 154 39.50 15.84 6.72
CA ILE A 154 39.44 15.33 8.11
C ILE A 154 39.01 13.86 8.08
N ALA A 155 39.51 13.04 9.02
CA ALA A 155 39.04 11.69 9.24
C ALA A 155 37.57 11.70 9.78
N PRO A 156 36.75 10.71 9.44
CA PRO A 156 35.34 10.67 9.89
C PRO A 156 35.17 10.77 11.41
N GLU A 157 36.06 10.12 12.17
CA GLU A 157 36.08 10.13 13.63
C GLU A 157 36.26 11.54 14.21
N GLN A 158 37.17 12.30 13.60
CA GLN A 158 37.44 13.68 14.01
C GLN A 158 36.33 14.62 13.57
N ALA A 159 35.77 14.41 12.39
CA ALA A 159 34.67 15.22 11.85
C ALA A 159 33.35 15.05 12.65
N LEU A 160 33.15 13.87 13.22
CA LEU A 160 31.96 13.56 14.04
C LEU A 160 32.13 13.88 15.52
N ALA A 161 33.33 14.19 16.00
CA ALA A 161 33.60 14.43 17.43
C ALA A 161 32.75 15.55 18.04
N ASP A 162 32.49 16.60 17.27
CA ASP A 162 31.70 17.76 17.69
C ASP A 162 30.24 17.72 17.19
N TYR A 163 29.84 16.63 16.54
CA TYR A 163 28.46 16.52 16.05
C TYR A 163 27.49 16.20 17.19
N HIS A 164 26.47 17.02 17.29
CA HIS A 164 25.35 16.81 18.20
C HIS A 164 24.08 16.50 17.40
N ALA A 165 23.56 15.27 17.54
CA ALA A 165 22.33 14.89 16.90
C ALA A 165 21.17 15.80 17.33
N PRO A 166 20.26 16.18 16.40
CA PRO A 166 19.06 16.93 16.76
C PRO A 166 18.28 16.20 17.86
N ALA A 167 17.66 16.98 18.76
CA ALA A 167 16.82 16.41 19.81
C ALA A 167 15.68 15.56 19.22
N PRO A 168 15.21 14.53 19.94
CA PRO A 168 14.03 13.79 19.55
C PRO A 168 12.86 14.73 19.30
N THR A 169 12.15 14.56 18.20
CA THR A 169 10.97 15.36 17.85
C THR A 169 9.70 14.54 18.06
N THR A 170 8.58 15.22 18.26
CA THR A 170 7.28 14.57 18.36
C THR A 170 6.60 14.66 17.01
N ASN A 171 6.10 13.53 16.47
CA ASN A 171 5.34 13.52 15.22
C ASN A 171 3.94 14.14 15.43
N GLU A 172 3.20 14.33 14.34
CA GLU A 172 1.82 14.88 14.38
C GLU A 172 0.85 14.02 15.23
N SER A 173 1.18 12.76 15.48
CA SER A 173 0.42 11.81 16.30
C SER A 173 0.80 11.87 17.79
N GLY A 174 1.75 12.74 18.20
CA GLY A 174 2.21 12.85 19.58
C GLY A 174 3.22 11.77 20.00
N GLU A 175 3.71 10.95 19.07
CA GLU A 175 4.73 9.93 19.33
C GLU A 175 6.15 10.52 19.25
N LEU A 176 7.00 10.13 20.20
CA LEU A 176 8.40 10.55 20.23
C LEU A 176 9.18 9.86 19.11
N VAL A 177 9.65 10.63 18.13
CA VAL A 177 10.54 10.15 17.08
C VAL A 177 11.97 10.22 17.61
N PRO A 178 12.65 9.07 17.85
CA PRO A 178 14.02 9.07 18.37
C PRO A 178 14.97 9.75 17.39
N ALA A 179 16.00 10.39 17.90
CA ALA A 179 17.07 10.95 17.07
C ALA A 179 17.75 9.82 16.26
N ILE A 180 17.60 9.85 14.93
CA ILE A 180 18.07 8.77 14.04
C ILE A 180 19.60 8.64 14.08
N PHE A 181 20.31 9.76 14.28
CA PHE A 181 21.78 9.84 14.30
C PHE A 181 22.34 10.08 15.71
N ALA A 182 21.71 9.49 16.74
CA ALA A 182 22.18 9.60 18.12
C ALA A 182 23.49 8.82 18.36
N ASP A 183 23.70 7.72 17.65
CA ASP A 183 24.82 6.83 17.81
C ASP A 183 25.88 7.06 16.71
N TYR A 184 27.15 6.87 17.03
CA TYR A 184 28.29 7.04 16.11
C TYR A 184 28.14 6.18 14.82
N ASP A 185 27.74 4.92 14.92
CA ASP A 185 27.55 4.04 13.79
C ASP A 185 26.48 4.54 12.81
N LYS A 186 25.40 5.12 13.35
CA LYS A 186 24.33 5.73 12.54
C LYS A 186 24.80 7.05 11.91
N GLN A 187 25.59 7.85 12.63
CA GLN A 187 26.19 9.06 12.09
C GLN A 187 27.12 8.74 10.93
N LEU A 188 28.00 7.75 11.09
CA LEU A 188 28.90 7.27 10.04
C LEU A 188 28.13 6.74 8.83
N SER A 189 27.05 5.98 9.07
CA SER A 189 26.17 5.49 8.01
C SER A 189 25.47 6.65 7.27
N GLY A 190 25.07 7.69 7.97
CA GLY A 190 24.47 8.90 7.40
C GLY A 190 25.46 9.68 6.54
N VAL A 191 26.68 9.88 7.01
CA VAL A 191 27.78 10.50 6.26
C VAL A 191 28.08 9.69 4.99
N GLY A 192 28.23 8.36 5.10
CA GLY A 192 28.43 7.47 3.96
C GLY A 192 27.29 7.53 2.95
N ALA A 193 26.06 7.60 3.40
CA ALA A 193 24.90 7.72 2.53
C ALA A 193 24.91 9.04 1.73
N ILE A 194 25.34 10.16 2.32
CA ILE A 194 25.46 11.45 1.61
C ILE A 194 26.55 11.39 0.55
N ILE A 195 27.68 10.72 0.85
CA ILE A 195 28.81 10.64 -0.07
C ILE A 195 28.50 9.80 -1.32
N VAL A 196 27.62 8.80 -1.17
CA VAL A 196 27.24 7.87 -2.26
C VAL A 196 26.04 8.38 -3.08
N ASP A 197 25.24 9.34 -2.55
CA ASP A 197 24.06 9.90 -3.20
C ASP A 197 24.41 10.95 -4.25
#